data_544a06622a277827e234649e57e1317f
#
_entry.id   544a06622a277827e234649e57e1317f
#
_cell.length_a   1.000
_cell.length_b   1.000
_cell.length_c   1.000
_cell.angle_alpha   90.00
_cell.angle_beta   90.00
_cell.angle_gamma   90.00
#
_symmetry.space_group_name_H-M   'P 1'
#
loop_
_entity.id
_entity.type
_entity.pdbx_description
1 polymer ?
#
loop_
_entity_poly.entity_id
_entity_poly.type
_entity_poly.pdbx_seq_one_letter_code
_entity_poly.pdbx_strand_id
1 'polypeptide(L)'
;MRRGGELLEWAEVFGNYYGTPRAPVERALAVGKDVLFDVDWQGANQLKRRARDDLVTVFVLPPSAPELGRRLKHRAQDSEAVIRRRMTGASREMSHWEEYDYVIINYDLERAFAELRAILSAERLKRVRQTGLSTFVRELQKRL
;
A
#
# COMPACT_ATOMS: atom_id res chain seq x y z
N MET A 1 -4.16 7.82 -21.88
CA MET A 1 -3.60 7.64 -20.53
C MET A 1 -2.74 6.37 -20.35
N ARG A 2 -3.16 5.16 -20.76
CA ARG A 2 -2.38 3.92 -20.59
C ARG A 2 -0.99 3.91 -21.27
N ARG A 3 -0.79 4.55 -22.39
CA ARG A 3 0.45 4.54 -23.19
C ARG A 3 1.39 5.73 -22.96
N GLY A 4 1.00 6.72 -22.19
CA GLY A 4 1.73 7.99 -22.06
C GLY A 4 2.55 8.19 -20.79
N GLY A 5 2.68 7.19 -19.89
CA GLY A 5 3.40 7.37 -18.61
C GLY A 5 2.70 8.27 -17.60
N GLU A 6 1.45 8.67 -17.88
CA GLU A 6 0.66 9.56 -17.02
C GLU A 6 0.13 8.87 -15.75
N LEU A 7 0.07 7.53 -15.77
CA LEU A 7 -0.34 6.72 -14.61
C LEU A 7 0.88 6.18 -13.88
N LEU A 8 0.87 6.28 -12.57
CA LEU A 8 1.87 5.71 -11.69
C LEU A 8 1.72 4.18 -11.58
N GLU A 9 0.48 3.72 -11.50
CA GLU A 9 0.08 2.31 -11.61
C GLU A 9 -1.30 2.20 -12.27
N TRP A 10 -1.62 1.02 -12.74
CA TRP A 10 -2.97 0.65 -13.19
C TRP A 10 -3.17 -0.86 -13.11
N ALA A 11 -4.40 -1.28 -12.84
CA ALA A 11 -4.79 -2.68 -12.82
C ALA A 11 -6.19 -2.88 -13.36
N GLU A 12 -6.45 -4.08 -13.87
CA GLU A 12 -7.81 -4.55 -14.16
C GLU A 12 -8.26 -5.46 -13.01
N VAL A 13 -9.27 -5.02 -12.29
CA VAL A 13 -9.83 -5.75 -11.15
C VAL A 13 -11.30 -6.02 -11.42
N PHE A 14 -11.67 -7.29 -11.52
CA PHE A 14 -13.04 -7.74 -11.83
C PHE A 14 -13.66 -7.09 -13.09
N GLY A 15 -12.85 -6.88 -14.13
CA GLY A 15 -13.30 -6.30 -15.41
C GLY A 15 -13.36 -4.76 -15.44
N ASN A 16 -12.97 -4.09 -14.36
CA ASN A 16 -12.84 -2.63 -14.29
C ASN A 16 -11.38 -2.21 -14.27
N TYR A 17 -11.09 -1.09 -14.91
CA TYR A 17 -9.76 -0.50 -14.91
C TYR A 17 -9.63 0.57 -13.85
N TYR A 18 -8.64 0.41 -12.99
CA TYR A 18 -8.25 1.37 -11.97
C TYR A 18 -6.85 1.86 -12.25
N GLY A 19 -6.52 3.07 -11.82
CA GLY A 19 -5.17 3.59 -11.98
C GLY A 19 -4.99 4.93 -11.30
N THR A 20 -3.78 5.19 -10.85
CA THR A 20 -3.43 6.40 -10.13
C THR A 20 -2.62 7.35 -11.01
N PRO A 21 -3.10 8.58 -11.23
CA PRO A 21 -2.34 9.60 -11.95
C PRO A 21 -1.03 9.94 -11.24
N ARG A 22 0.06 10.04 -12.00
CA ARG A 22 1.41 10.35 -11.48
C ARG A 22 1.50 11.76 -10.88
N ALA A 23 1.07 12.78 -11.61
CA ALA A 23 1.29 14.17 -11.26
C ALA A 23 0.69 14.60 -9.89
N PRO A 24 -0.52 14.18 -9.48
CA PRO A 24 -1.03 14.48 -8.14
C PRO A 24 -0.17 13.88 -7.02
N VAL A 25 0.34 12.66 -7.21
CA VAL A 25 1.20 11.98 -6.23
C VAL A 25 2.54 12.72 -6.09
N GLU A 26 3.20 13.03 -7.21
CA GLU A 26 4.48 13.76 -7.20
C GLU A 26 4.34 15.14 -6.54
N ARG A 27 3.24 15.86 -6.78
CA ARG A 27 2.96 17.13 -6.09
C ARG A 27 2.78 16.96 -4.59
N ALA A 28 2.11 15.90 -4.14
CA ALA A 28 1.93 15.64 -2.71
C ALA A 28 3.27 15.32 -2.03
N LEU A 29 4.09 14.47 -2.64
CA LEU A 29 5.43 14.13 -2.14
C LEU A 29 6.35 15.34 -2.11
N ALA A 30 6.32 16.20 -3.13
CA ALA A 30 7.13 17.42 -3.20
C ALA A 30 6.88 18.41 -2.05
N VAL A 31 5.68 18.38 -1.47
CA VAL A 31 5.35 19.21 -0.29
C VAL A 31 5.40 18.42 1.03
N GLY A 32 6.05 17.26 1.04
CA GLY A 32 6.28 16.44 2.23
C GLY A 32 5.05 15.69 2.75
N LYS A 33 4.04 15.44 1.91
CA LYS A 33 2.87 14.65 2.26
C LYS A 33 3.06 13.19 1.88
N ASP A 34 2.63 12.28 2.74
CA ASP A 34 2.50 10.88 2.37
C ASP A 34 1.25 10.65 1.52
N VAL A 35 1.31 9.63 0.66
CA VAL A 35 0.18 9.20 -0.15
C VAL A 35 -0.09 7.73 0.14
N LEU A 36 -1.32 7.43 0.55
CA LEU A 36 -1.76 6.06 0.79
C LEU A 36 -2.42 5.50 -0.48
N PHE A 37 -1.96 4.32 -0.89
CA PHE A 37 -2.55 3.56 -1.99
C PHE A 37 -3.30 2.34 -1.46
N ASP A 38 -4.49 2.11 -1.99
CA ASP A 38 -5.23 0.85 -1.86
C ASP A 38 -5.21 0.18 -3.23
N VAL A 39 -4.25 -0.73 -3.44
CA VAL A 39 -3.97 -1.37 -4.73
C VAL A 39 -3.80 -2.88 -4.54
N ASP A 40 -4.05 -3.64 -5.61
CA ASP A 40 -3.73 -5.06 -5.66
C ASP A 40 -2.21 -5.31 -5.88
N TRP A 41 -1.80 -6.58 -5.88
CA TRP A 41 -0.41 -6.97 -6.10
C TRP A 41 0.16 -6.47 -7.44
N GLN A 42 -0.68 -6.33 -8.50
CA GLN A 42 -0.26 -5.82 -9.80
C GLN A 42 0.11 -4.35 -9.72
N GLY A 43 -0.73 -3.55 -9.05
CA GLY A 43 -0.47 -2.14 -8.77
C GLY A 43 0.75 -1.97 -7.88
N ALA A 44 0.87 -2.75 -6.80
CA ALA A 44 2.02 -2.72 -5.90
C ALA A 44 3.33 -3.00 -6.66
N ASN A 45 3.35 -4.00 -7.55
CA ASN A 45 4.52 -4.32 -8.37
C ASN A 45 4.89 -3.24 -9.39
N GLN A 46 3.90 -2.52 -9.93
CA GLN A 46 4.18 -1.36 -10.79
C GLN A 46 4.78 -0.21 -10.00
N LEU A 47 4.25 0.07 -8.80
CA LEU A 47 4.79 1.09 -7.89
C LEU A 47 6.23 0.77 -7.48
N LYS A 48 6.53 -0.49 -7.13
CA LYS A 48 7.89 -0.95 -6.82
C LYS A 48 8.88 -0.66 -7.94
N ARG A 49 8.49 -0.87 -9.19
CA ARG A 49 9.38 -0.59 -10.34
C ARG A 49 9.59 0.89 -10.61
N ARG A 50 8.67 1.76 -10.19
CA ARG A 50 8.66 3.19 -10.57
C ARG A 50 9.03 4.14 -9.44
N ALA A 51 8.87 3.72 -8.20
CA ALA A 51 9.02 4.56 -7.02
C ALA A 51 9.59 3.80 -5.81
N ARG A 52 10.53 2.85 -6.04
CA ARG A 52 11.04 1.93 -5.01
C ARG A 52 11.54 2.66 -3.76
N ASP A 53 12.30 3.72 -3.93
CA ASP A 53 12.95 4.43 -2.82
C ASP A 53 11.94 5.19 -1.93
N ASP A 54 10.81 5.60 -2.52
CA ASP A 54 9.74 6.34 -1.83
C ASP A 54 8.59 5.44 -1.39
N LEU A 55 8.63 4.15 -1.72
CA LEU A 55 7.54 3.21 -1.48
C LEU A 55 7.78 2.35 -0.24
N VAL A 56 6.70 2.16 0.52
CA VAL A 56 6.57 1.12 1.55
C VAL A 56 5.34 0.30 1.24
N THR A 57 5.48 -1.00 1.22
CA THR A 57 4.37 -1.91 0.90
C THR A 57 3.95 -2.71 2.13
N VAL A 58 2.65 -2.73 2.40
CA VAL A 58 2.06 -3.44 3.53
C VAL A 58 1.01 -4.40 2.99
N PHE A 59 1.18 -5.68 3.26
CA PHE A 59 0.18 -6.69 2.94
C PHE A 59 -0.75 -6.89 4.14
N VAL A 60 -2.06 -6.87 3.90
CA VAL A 60 -3.05 -7.07 4.96
C VAL A 60 -3.74 -8.42 4.79
N LEU A 61 -3.49 -9.33 5.73
CA LEU A 61 -4.08 -10.66 5.76
C LEU A 61 -5.33 -10.71 6.65
N PRO A 62 -6.36 -11.50 6.28
CA PRO A 62 -7.41 -11.86 7.21
C PRO A 62 -6.87 -12.85 8.27
N PRO A 63 -7.47 -12.92 9.48
CA PRO A 63 -7.03 -13.84 10.52
C PRO A 63 -7.33 -15.30 10.21
N SER A 64 -8.30 -15.57 9.32
CA SER A 64 -8.65 -16.92 8.87
C SER A 64 -9.48 -16.88 7.58
N ALA A 65 -9.52 -18.01 6.86
CA ALA A 65 -10.37 -18.15 5.67
C ALA A 65 -11.88 -18.04 5.97
N PRO A 66 -12.43 -18.61 7.07
CA PRO A 66 -13.82 -18.36 7.43
C PRO A 66 -14.12 -16.87 7.69
N GLU A 67 -13.24 -16.16 8.35
CA GLU A 67 -13.41 -14.72 8.62
C GLU A 67 -13.37 -13.90 7.31
N LEU A 68 -12.49 -14.24 6.39
CA LEU A 68 -12.48 -13.63 5.06
C LEU A 68 -13.82 -13.85 4.36
N GLY A 69 -14.32 -15.08 4.34
CA GLY A 69 -15.61 -15.41 3.75
C GLY A 69 -16.76 -14.62 4.38
N ARG A 70 -16.75 -14.48 5.72
CA ARG A 70 -17.74 -13.67 6.46
C ARG A 70 -17.68 -12.20 6.05
N ARG A 71 -16.49 -11.60 5.99
CA ARG A 71 -16.29 -10.20 5.59
C ARG A 71 -16.70 -9.95 4.15
N LEU A 72 -16.40 -10.86 3.24
CA LEU A 72 -16.82 -10.76 1.84
C LEU A 72 -18.36 -10.81 1.70
N LYS A 73 -19.03 -11.68 2.46
CA LYS A 73 -20.50 -11.74 2.50
C LYS A 73 -21.13 -10.45 3.04
N HIS A 74 -20.52 -9.83 4.05
CA HIS A 74 -21.04 -8.62 4.69
C HIS A 74 -20.89 -7.35 3.82
N ARG A 75 -19.84 -7.29 2.99
CA ARG A 75 -19.57 -6.13 2.13
C ARG A 75 -20.48 -5.99 0.92
N ALA A 76 -21.08 -7.08 0.50
CA ALA A 76 -21.88 -7.09 -0.70
C ALA A 76 -23.08 -8.02 -0.48
N GLN A 77 -24.25 -7.62 -0.94
CA GLN A 77 -25.41 -8.50 -1.14
C GLN A 77 -25.14 -9.41 -2.36
N ASP A 78 -23.94 -10.02 -2.41
CA ASP A 78 -23.46 -10.77 -3.56
C ASP A 78 -23.98 -12.21 -3.54
N SER A 79 -24.21 -12.76 -4.71
CA SER A 79 -24.55 -14.18 -4.87
C SER A 79 -23.36 -15.06 -4.42
N GLU A 80 -23.66 -16.31 -4.04
CA GLU A 80 -22.61 -17.28 -3.65
C GLU A 80 -21.55 -17.50 -4.74
N ALA A 81 -21.92 -17.38 -6.01
CA ALA A 81 -20.98 -17.49 -7.14
C ALA A 81 -19.96 -16.36 -7.13
N VAL A 82 -20.39 -15.13 -6.84
CA VAL A 82 -19.49 -13.96 -6.71
C VAL A 82 -18.58 -14.12 -5.52
N ILE A 83 -19.09 -14.60 -4.38
CA ILE A 83 -18.26 -14.85 -3.18
C ILE A 83 -17.18 -15.90 -3.48
N ARG A 84 -17.54 -17.03 -4.13
CA ARG A 84 -16.55 -18.05 -4.55
C ARG A 84 -15.46 -17.46 -5.46
N ARG A 85 -15.85 -16.64 -6.44
CA ARG A 85 -14.90 -15.97 -7.35
C ARG A 85 -13.96 -15.05 -6.59
N ARG A 86 -14.47 -14.28 -5.60
CA ARG A 86 -13.65 -13.42 -4.75
C ARG A 86 -12.71 -14.21 -3.83
N MET A 87 -13.16 -15.35 -3.29
CA MET A 87 -12.30 -16.24 -2.50
C MET A 87 -11.14 -16.80 -3.33
N THR A 88 -11.42 -17.21 -4.57
CA THR A 88 -10.36 -17.67 -5.50
C THR A 88 -9.37 -16.52 -5.83
N GLY A 89 -9.89 -15.33 -6.07
CA GLY A 89 -9.06 -14.13 -6.25
C GLY A 89 -8.18 -13.82 -5.05
N ALA A 90 -8.73 -13.91 -3.84
CA ALA A 90 -8.00 -13.71 -2.60
C ALA A 90 -6.85 -14.72 -2.40
N SER A 91 -7.05 -15.98 -2.78
CA SER A 91 -5.97 -16.98 -2.73
C SER A 91 -4.79 -16.61 -3.63
N ARG A 92 -5.07 -16.10 -4.84
CA ARG A 92 -4.03 -15.61 -5.75
C ARG A 92 -3.35 -14.37 -5.18
N GLU A 93 -4.10 -13.42 -4.66
CA GLU A 93 -3.57 -12.23 -4.00
C GLU A 93 -2.62 -12.61 -2.86
N MET A 94 -3.04 -13.54 -2.00
CA MET A 94 -2.24 -14.00 -0.87
C MET A 94 -0.92 -14.69 -1.29
N SER A 95 -0.81 -15.27 -2.47
CA SER A 95 0.44 -15.90 -2.92
C SER A 95 1.59 -14.89 -3.13
N HIS A 96 1.29 -13.60 -3.16
CA HIS A 96 2.27 -12.52 -3.33
C HIS A 96 2.73 -11.88 -2.02
N TRP A 97 2.32 -12.38 -0.85
CA TRP A 97 2.62 -11.76 0.45
C TRP A 97 4.12 -11.57 0.72
N GLU A 98 4.97 -12.48 0.26
CA GLU A 98 6.43 -12.40 0.43
C GLU A 98 7.09 -11.24 -0.34
N GLU A 99 6.37 -10.67 -1.29
CA GLU A 99 6.84 -9.54 -2.08
C GLU A 99 6.70 -8.19 -1.35
N TYR A 100 6.06 -8.16 -0.18
CA TYR A 100 5.77 -6.93 0.58
C TYR A 100 6.78 -6.69 1.69
N ASP A 101 6.98 -5.41 2.04
CA ASP A 101 7.92 -5.03 3.10
C ASP A 101 7.40 -5.37 4.49
N TYR A 102 6.08 -5.33 4.68
CA TYR A 102 5.39 -5.61 5.95
C TYR A 102 4.13 -6.44 5.73
N VAL A 103 3.75 -7.20 6.77
CA VAL A 103 2.49 -7.95 6.79
C VAL A 103 1.73 -7.63 8.07
N ILE A 104 0.45 -7.28 7.95
CA ILE A 104 -0.47 -7.09 9.07
C ILE A 104 -1.54 -8.18 9.01
N ILE A 105 -1.77 -8.87 10.13
CA ILE A 105 -2.91 -9.79 10.26
C ILE A 105 -4.07 -9.02 10.91
N ASN A 106 -5.09 -8.72 10.12
CA ASN A 106 -6.23 -7.91 10.56
C ASN A 106 -7.23 -8.73 11.40
N TYR A 107 -6.88 -8.97 12.67
CA TYR A 107 -7.80 -9.55 13.65
C TYR A 107 -8.96 -8.63 13.95
N ASP A 108 -8.67 -7.36 14.19
CA ASP A 108 -9.62 -6.28 14.38
C ASP A 108 -9.07 -4.97 13.79
N LEU A 109 -9.96 -4.01 13.55
CA LEU A 109 -9.62 -2.77 12.87
C LEU A 109 -8.68 -1.88 13.70
N GLU A 110 -8.93 -1.76 15.01
CA GLU A 110 -8.15 -0.88 15.90
C GLU A 110 -6.69 -1.31 15.96
N ARG A 111 -6.47 -2.61 16.14
CA ARG A 111 -5.13 -3.19 16.16
C ARG A 111 -4.43 -3.04 14.82
N ALA A 112 -5.09 -3.40 13.73
CA ALA A 112 -4.52 -3.28 12.38
C ALA A 112 -4.16 -1.83 12.05
N PHE A 113 -4.99 -0.88 12.46
CA PHE A 113 -4.73 0.55 12.29
C PHE A 113 -3.54 1.02 13.14
N ALA A 114 -3.43 0.56 14.39
CA ALA A 114 -2.28 0.87 15.24
C ALA A 114 -0.97 0.33 14.65
N GLU A 115 -0.96 -0.90 14.12
CA GLU A 115 0.18 -1.51 13.45
C GLU A 115 0.58 -0.72 12.18
N LEU A 116 -0.40 -0.31 11.36
CA LEU A 116 -0.14 0.52 10.17
C LEU A 116 0.47 1.88 10.55
N ARG A 117 -0.03 2.52 11.59
CA ARG A 117 0.53 3.78 12.11
C ARG A 117 1.95 3.60 12.64
N ALA A 118 2.25 2.49 13.30
CA ALA A 118 3.59 2.19 13.77
C ALA A 118 4.58 2.04 12.61
N ILE A 119 4.19 1.34 11.54
CA ILE A 119 4.98 1.23 10.30
C ILE A 119 5.26 2.61 9.73
N LEU A 120 4.23 3.46 9.53
CA LEU A 120 4.39 4.82 9.01
C LEU A 120 5.36 5.64 9.86
N SER A 121 5.24 5.58 11.18
CA SER A 121 6.10 6.31 12.10
C SER A 121 7.55 5.84 12.02
N ALA A 122 7.78 4.52 11.98
CA ALA A 122 9.12 3.94 11.86
C ALA A 122 9.77 4.27 10.51
N GLU A 123 9.01 4.19 9.42
CA GLU A 123 9.50 4.50 8.08
C GLU A 123 9.92 5.97 7.94
N ARG A 124 9.19 6.90 8.54
CA ARG A 124 9.56 8.33 8.57
C ARG A 124 10.86 8.60 9.34
N LEU A 125 11.19 7.77 10.33
CA LEU A 125 12.43 7.90 11.11
C LEU A 125 13.67 7.34 10.40
N LYS A 126 13.51 6.58 9.34
CA LYS A 126 14.65 6.11 8.55
C LYS A 126 15.48 7.29 8.06
N ARG A 127 16.81 7.24 8.31
CA ARG A 127 17.76 8.30 7.92
C ARG A 127 17.59 8.75 6.47
N VAL A 128 17.39 7.81 5.57
CA VAL A 128 17.24 8.08 4.13
C VAL A 128 15.98 8.87 3.77
N ARG A 129 14.98 8.88 4.65
CA ARG A 129 13.71 9.61 4.45
C ARG A 129 13.68 10.97 5.16
N GLN A 130 14.66 11.26 6.00
CA GLN A 130 14.74 12.53 6.73
C GLN A 130 15.44 13.58 5.88
N THR A 131 14.67 14.28 5.05
CA THR A 131 15.17 15.40 4.27
C THR A 131 15.62 16.55 5.19
N GLY A 132 16.74 17.19 4.89
CA GLY A 132 17.28 18.27 5.73
C GLY A 132 18.13 17.83 6.93
N LEU A 133 18.18 16.53 7.28
CA LEU A 133 18.98 16.04 8.41
C LEU A 133 20.47 16.39 8.28
N SER A 134 21.04 16.29 7.09
CA SER A 134 22.44 16.65 6.82
C SER A 134 22.72 18.13 7.09
N THR A 135 21.78 19.01 6.78
CA THR A 135 21.90 20.44 7.05
C THR A 135 21.79 20.71 8.54
N PHE A 136 20.80 20.08 9.20
CA PHE A 136 20.65 20.19 10.65
C PHE A 136 21.91 19.76 11.40
N VAL A 137 22.48 18.62 11.06
CA VAL A 137 23.71 18.11 11.70
C VAL A 137 24.90 19.05 11.47
N ARG A 138 25.07 19.56 10.26
CA ARG A 138 26.16 20.56 9.97
C ARG A 138 26.01 21.84 10.79
N GLU A 139 24.78 22.34 10.91
CA GLU A 139 24.54 23.53 11.73
C GLU A 139 24.77 23.27 13.23
N LEU A 140 24.41 22.08 13.70
CA LEU A 140 24.71 21.68 15.07
C LEU A 140 26.24 21.61 15.33
N GLN A 141 27.00 20.99 14.43
CA GLN A 141 28.45 20.85 14.53
C GLN A 141 29.18 22.20 14.55
N LYS A 142 28.67 23.24 13.83
CA LYS A 142 29.25 24.59 13.87
C LYS A 142 29.12 25.31 15.23
N ARG A 143 28.20 24.81 16.08
CA ARG A 143 27.93 25.43 17.39
C ARG A 143 28.58 24.70 18.56
N LEU A 144 29.22 23.57 18.29
CA LEU A 144 30.02 22.79 19.26
C LEU A 144 31.49 23.21 19.24
#